data_c2bcfc7390ea0c9219353ec73f75656a
#
_entry.id   c2bcfc7390ea0c9219353ec73f75656a
#
_cell.length_a   1.000
_cell.length_b   1.000
_cell.length_c   1.000
_cell.angle_alpha   90.00
_cell.angle_beta   90.00
_cell.angle_gamma   90.00
#
_symmetry.space_group_name_H-M   'P 1'
#
loop_
_entity.id
_entity.type
_entity.pdbx_description
1 polymer ?
#
loop_
_entity_poly.entity_id
_entity_poly.type
_entity_poly.pdbx_seq_one_letter_code
_entity_poly.pdbx_strand_id
1 'polypeptide(L)'
;MLQTGSSPPRLDGLVVLVVDATTGIGRELATRLSAAGAIVAVVGAGHPDRGDDAATNAAFLCKALNDAGLLALPYRIDIRDPAEAGRLPGQIATDAGPVNAAVVVLPAPEAPGELLRAFRAVSAALAVALPPGARHIEHTPAGAAGPDTTTAGDRSWLRSVVDGLAADAARAASR
;
A
#
# COMPACT_ATOMS: atom_id res chain seq x y z
N MET A 1 6.30 -28.96 25.64
CA MET A 1 5.63 -27.63 25.47
C MET A 1 5.34 -27.45 24.00
N LEU A 2 4.07 -27.62 23.62
CA LEU A 2 3.60 -27.34 22.26
C LEU A 2 3.54 -25.81 22.13
N GLN A 3 4.42 -25.22 21.33
CA GLN A 3 4.24 -23.86 20.87
C GLN A 3 2.90 -23.81 20.12
N THR A 4 1.93 -23.12 20.70
CA THR A 4 0.72 -22.71 19.98
C THR A 4 1.18 -21.75 18.89
N GLY A 5 1.54 -22.30 17.73
CA GLY A 5 1.86 -21.52 16.56
C GLY A 5 0.61 -20.73 16.18
N SER A 6 0.61 -19.42 16.48
CA SER A 6 -0.36 -18.52 15.95
C SER A 6 -0.33 -18.66 14.43
N SER A 7 -1.44 -19.07 13.84
CA SER A 7 -1.56 -19.09 12.38
C SER A 7 -1.16 -17.72 11.81
N PRO A 8 -0.46 -17.69 10.68
CA PRO A 8 -0.09 -16.41 10.08
C PRO A 8 -1.38 -15.59 9.83
N PRO A 9 -1.29 -14.26 9.96
CA PRO A 9 -2.43 -13.38 9.70
C PRO A 9 -2.96 -13.60 8.29
N ARG A 10 -4.27 -13.69 8.15
CA ARG A 10 -4.93 -13.89 6.85
C ARG A 10 -5.78 -12.69 6.50
N LEU A 11 -5.64 -12.27 5.23
CA LEU A 11 -6.30 -11.10 4.66
C LEU A 11 -7.16 -11.50 3.44
N ASP A 12 -7.58 -12.76 3.37
CA ASP A 12 -8.31 -13.28 2.23
C ASP A 12 -9.55 -12.43 1.93
N GLY A 13 -9.67 -12.00 0.68
CA GLY A 13 -10.77 -11.19 0.19
C GLY A 13 -10.70 -9.71 0.53
N LEU A 14 -9.70 -9.25 1.28
CA LEU A 14 -9.49 -7.82 1.48
C LEU A 14 -8.79 -7.21 0.26
N VAL A 15 -9.25 -6.04 -0.15
CA VAL A 15 -8.62 -5.20 -1.16
C VAL A 15 -7.85 -4.07 -0.48
N VAL A 16 -6.53 -4.04 -0.64
CA VAL A 16 -5.66 -3.05 -0.02
C VAL A 16 -4.93 -2.25 -1.09
N LEU A 17 -5.12 -0.95 -1.08
CA LEU A 17 -4.42 0.00 -1.94
C LEU A 17 -3.12 0.43 -1.25
N VAL A 18 -1.99 0.36 -1.97
CA VAL A 18 -0.68 0.83 -1.47
C VAL A 18 -0.11 1.85 -2.44
N VAL A 19 0.01 3.10 -2.00
CA VAL A 19 0.63 4.19 -2.77
C VAL A 19 2.12 4.23 -2.51
N ASP A 20 2.89 4.46 -3.57
CA ASP A 20 4.36 4.34 -3.63
C ASP A 20 4.85 2.91 -3.30
N ALA A 21 4.13 1.94 -3.87
CA ALA A 21 4.36 0.51 -3.61
C ALA A 21 5.52 -0.09 -4.42
N THR A 22 6.21 0.68 -5.26
CA THR A 22 7.17 0.12 -6.24
C THR A 22 8.59 0.01 -5.69
N THR A 23 8.91 0.69 -4.61
CA THR A 23 10.25 0.72 -4.01
C THR A 23 10.21 0.59 -2.49
N GLY A 24 11.33 0.21 -1.88
CA GLY A 24 11.54 0.25 -0.44
C GLY A 24 10.44 -0.44 0.36
N ILE A 25 10.00 0.26 1.40
CA ILE A 25 9.00 -0.24 2.35
C ILE A 25 7.63 -0.49 1.70
N GLY A 26 7.25 0.30 0.70
CA GLY A 26 6.00 0.12 -0.04
C GLY A 26 5.97 -1.21 -0.78
N ARG A 27 7.07 -1.59 -1.44
CA ARG A 27 7.22 -2.89 -2.11
C ARG A 27 7.15 -4.05 -1.11
N GLU A 28 7.84 -3.91 0.01
CA GLU A 28 7.82 -4.95 1.05
C GLU A 28 6.43 -5.09 1.66
N LEU A 29 5.72 -3.98 1.91
CA LEU A 29 4.34 -3.99 2.37
C LEU A 29 3.42 -4.70 1.38
N ALA A 30 3.46 -4.32 0.11
CA ALA A 30 2.64 -4.94 -0.94
C ALA A 30 2.88 -6.46 -1.01
N THR A 31 4.14 -6.87 -0.93
CA THR A 31 4.51 -8.29 -0.92
C THR A 31 3.95 -9.04 0.29
N ARG A 32 4.06 -8.46 1.49
CA ARG A 32 3.54 -9.08 2.73
C ARG A 32 2.03 -9.16 2.75
N LEU A 33 1.34 -8.11 2.30
CA LEU A 33 -0.12 -8.09 2.20
C LEU A 33 -0.63 -9.15 1.22
N SER A 34 -0.01 -9.24 0.04
CA SER A 34 -0.36 -10.27 -0.95
C SER A 34 -0.08 -11.67 -0.41
N ALA A 35 1.06 -11.90 0.27
CA ALA A 35 1.39 -13.18 0.88
C ALA A 35 0.44 -13.56 2.02
N ALA A 36 -0.20 -12.59 2.68
CA ALA A 36 -1.24 -12.80 3.67
C ALA A 36 -2.63 -13.06 3.04
N GLY A 37 -2.77 -13.01 1.71
CA GLY A 37 -4.00 -13.32 0.98
C GLY A 37 -4.81 -12.12 0.52
N ALA A 38 -4.34 -10.88 0.73
CA ALA A 38 -5.00 -9.68 0.21
C ALA A 38 -4.86 -9.57 -1.30
N ILE A 39 -5.84 -8.94 -1.94
CA ILE A 39 -5.72 -8.38 -3.29
C ILE A 39 -5.06 -7.00 -3.13
N VAL A 40 -3.87 -6.81 -3.68
CA VAL A 40 -3.14 -5.55 -3.52
C VAL A 40 -3.22 -4.71 -4.79
N ALA A 41 -3.80 -3.52 -4.66
CA ALA A 41 -3.70 -2.48 -5.68
C ALA A 41 -2.35 -1.76 -5.50
N VAL A 42 -1.40 -2.08 -6.35
CA VAL A 42 -0.04 -1.53 -6.38
C VAL A 42 -0.06 -0.22 -7.14
N VAL A 43 0.10 0.90 -6.45
CA VAL A 43 0.06 2.23 -7.08
C VAL A 43 1.47 2.78 -7.23
N GLY A 44 1.90 2.96 -8.47
CA GLY A 44 3.10 3.72 -8.81
C GLY A 44 2.80 5.22 -8.74
N ALA A 45 3.55 5.94 -7.91
CA ALA A 45 3.43 7.38 -7.75
C ALA A 45 4.44 8.08 -8.69
N GLY A 46 3.97 8.55 -9.85
CA GLY A 46 4.79 9.24 -10.83
C GLY A 46 5.08 10.67 -10.43
N HIS A 47 6.34 11.09 -10.55
CA HIS A 47 6.78 12.48 -10.45
C HIS A 47 7.92 12.73 -11.43
N PRO A 48 7.89 13.84 -12.21
CA PRO A 48 8.92 14.11 -13.22
C PRO A 48 10.34 14.08 -12.70
N ASP A 49 10.54 14.59 -11.48
CA ASP A 49 11.87 14.72 -10.87
C ASP A 49 12.41 13.39 -10.31
N ARG A 50 11.59 12.33 -10.25
CA ARG A 50 12.04 11.02 -9.77
C ARG A 50 12.71 10.18 -10.86
N GLY A 51 12.53 10.55 -12.14
CA GLY A 51 13.10 9.80 -13.28
C GLY A 51 12.55 8.38 -13.43
N ASP A 52 11.52 8.03 -12.68
CA ASP A 52 10.94 6.69 -12.63
C ASP A 52 9.74 6.55 -13.59
N ASP A 53 9.66 5.45 -14.28
CA ASP A 53 8.42 5.03 -14.92
C ASP A 53 7.54 4.28 -13.92
N ALA A 54 6.76 5.05 -13.15
CA ALA A 54 5.92 4.52 -12.07
C ALA A 54 4.90 3.47 -12.56
N ALA A 55 4.41 3.61 -13.79
CA ALA A 55 3.48 2.64 -14.37
C ALA A 55 4.17 1.32 -14.69
N THR A 56 5.34 1.38 -15.33
CA THR A 56 6.15 0.20 -15.65
C THR A 56 6.61 -0.51 -14.38
N ASN A 57 7.07 0.23 -13.36
CA ASN A 57 7.49 -0.35 -12.08
C ASN A 57 6.33 -1.05 -11.35
N ALA A 58 5.13 -0.46 -11.35
CA ALA A 58 3.95 -1.10 -10.78
C ALA A 58 3.57 -2.39 -11.53
N ALA A 59 3.61 -2.37 -12.87
CA ALA A 59 3.32 -3.54 -13.69
C ALA A 59 4.33 -4.67 -13.47
N PHE A 60 5.63 -4.37 -13.35
CA PHE A 60 6.67 -5.37 -13.05
C PHE A 60 6.48 -5.99 -11.67
N LEU A 61 6.19 -5.19 -10.65
CA LEU A 61 5.93 -5.73 -9.30
C LEU A 61 4.69 -6.64 -9.30
N CYS A 62 3.59 -6.19 -9.91
CA CYS A 62 2.39 -7.01 -10.01
C CYS A 62 2.64 -8.30 -10.79
N LYS A 63 3.39 -8.25 -11.89
CA LYS A 63 3.76 -9.46 -12.62
C LYS A 63 4.52 -10.44 -11.73
N ALA A 64 5.52 -9.97 -10.99
CA ALA A 64 6.30 -10.83 -10.10
C ALA A 64 5.44 -11.45 -8.98
N LEU A 65 4.51 -10.70 -8.40
CA LEU A 65 3.59 -11.20 -7.38
C LEU A 65 2.63 -12.22 -7.98
N ASN A 66 2.03 -11.93 -9.14
CA ASN A 66 1.09 -12.82 -9.81
C ASN A 66 1.76 -14.12 -10.30
N ASP A 67 3.00 -14.06 -10.79
CA ASP A 67 3.80 -15.23 -11.16
C ASP A 67 4.08 -16.13 -9.93
N ALA A 68 4.11 -15.56 -8.72
CA ALA A 68 4.21 -16.28 -7.47
C ALA A 68 2.85 -16.80 -6.93
N GLY A 69 1.76 -16.64 -7.69
CA GLY A 69 0.42 -17.06 -7.29
C GLY A 69 -0.28 -16.11 -6.31
N LEU A 70 0.22 -14.89 -6.17
CA LEU A 70 -0.37 -13.83 -5.34
C LEU A 70 -1.23 -12.91 -6.20
N LEU A 71 -2.14 -12.14 -5.59
CA LEU A 71 -3.06 -11.27 -6.33
C LEU A 71 -2.63 -9.80 -6.20
N ALA A 72 -2.22 -9.21 -7.33
CA ALA A 72 -1.84 -7.81 -7.39
C ALA A 72 -2.27 -7.16 -8.70
N LEU A 73 -2.76 -5.93 -8.63
CA LEU A 73 -3.23 -5.13 -9.76
C LEU A 73 -2.45 -3.82 -9.84
N PRO A 74 -1.90 -3.45 -11.02
CA PRO A 74 -1.11 -2.25 -11.17
C PRO A 74 -1.98 -1.02 -11.44
N TYR A 75 -1.69 0.06 -10.73
CA TYR A 75 -2.24 1.39 -10.96
C TYR A 75 -1.11 2.42 -10.97
N ARG A 76 -1.40 3.59 -11.50
CA ARG A 76 -0.50 4.74 -11.42
C ARG A 76 -1.30 6.01 -11.13
N ILE A 77 -0.64 6.99 -10.54
CA ILE A 77 -1.13 8.36 -10.41
C ILE A 77 0.00 9.35 -10.71
N ASP A 78 -0.36 10.52 -11.22
CA ASP A 78 0.49 11.70 -11.14
C ASP A 78 0.24 12.37 -9.78
N ILE A 79 1.25 12.41 -8.93
CA ILE A 79 1.10 12.99 -7.58
C ILE A 79 0.84 14.50 -7.59
N ARG A 80 1.03 15.17 -8.73
CA ARG A 80 0.68 16.59 -8.92
C ARG A 80 -0.82 16.79 -9.14
N ASP A 81 -1.55 15.74 -9.47
CA ASP A 81 -3.01 15.76 -9.60
C ASP A 81 -3.68 14.88 -8.53
N PRO A 82 -3.97 15.43 -7.34
CA PRO A 82 -4.65 14.68 -6.28
C PRO A 82 -6.02 14.12 -6.69
N ALA A 83 -6.67 14.70 -7.72
CA ALA A 83 -7.93 14.20 -8.21
C ALA A 83 -7.82 12.81 -8.86
N GLU A 84 -6.66 12.46 -9.43
CA GLU A 84 -6.41 11.08 -9.87
C GLU A 84 -6.46 10.09 -8.70
N ALA A 85 -5.84 10.43 -7.58
CA ALA A 85 -5.89 9.62 -6.38
C ALA A 85 -7.33 9.46 -5.85
N GLY A 86 -8.12 10.52 -5.88
CA GLY A 86 -9.53 10.48 -5.49
C GLY A 86 -10.41 9.56 -6.35
N ARG A 87 -10.00 9.26 -7.58
CA ARG A 87 -10.71 8.32 -8.48
C ARG A 87 -10.31 6.85 -8.28
N LEU A 88 -9.15 6.59 -7.70
CA LEU A 88 -8.61 5.22 -7.55
C LEU A 88 -9.56 4.26 -6.82
N PRO A 89 -10.16 4.61 -5.66
CA PRO A 89 -11.03 3.66 -4.96
C PRO A 89 -12.20 3.16 -5.83
N GLY A 90 -12.77 4.03 -6.67
CA GLY A 90 -13.83 3.67 -7.61
C GLY A 90 -13.35 2.76 -8.74
N GLN A 91 -12.16 3.02 -9.30
CA GLN A 91 -11.54 2.18 -10.32
C GLN A 91 -11.23 0.78 -9.76
N ILE A 92 -10.58 0.72 -8.59
CA ILE A 92 -10.24 -0.53 -7.92
C ILE A 92 -11.50 -1.31 -7.56
N ALA A 93 -12.57 -0.63 -7.13
CA ALA A 93 -13.83 -1.28 -6.81
C ALA A 93 -14.45 -2.00 -8.02
N THR A 94 -14.25 -1.47 -9.22
CA THR A 94 -14.68 -2.10 -10.48
C THR A 94 -13.85 -3.35 -10.80
N ASP A 95 -12.55 -3.32 -10.54
CA ASP A 95 -11.62 -4.38 -10.94
C ASP A 95 -11.50 -5.50 -9.92
N ALA A 96 -11.57 -5.16 -8.62
CA ALA A 96 -11.24 -6.09 -7.53
C ALA A 96 -12.24 -6.09 -6.36
N GLY A 97 -13.18 -5.16 -6.34
CA GLY A 97 -14.09 -4.96 -5.23
C GLY A 97 -13.73 -3.77 -4.33
N PRO A 98 -14.57 -3.48 -3.33
CA PRO A 98 -14.42 -2.28 -2.50
C PRO A 98 -13.09 -2.27 -1.74
N VAL A 99 -12.42 -1.11 -1.74
CA VAL A 99 -11.16 -0.92 -1.00
C VAL A 99 -11.43 -0.99 0.51
N ASN A 100 -10.75 -1.89 1.20
CA ASN A 100 -10.87 -2.06 2.64
C ASN A 100 -9.83 -1.23 3.42
N ALA A 101 -8.69 -0.97 2.80
CA ALA A 101 -7.67 -0.10 3.37
C ALA A 101 -6.85 0.58 2.27
N ALA A 102 -6.41 1.81 2.55
CA ALA A 102 -5.41 2.51 1.77
C ALA A 102 -4.20 2.83 2.65
N VAL A 103 -3.04 2.47 2.17
CA VAL A 103 -1.76 2.79 2.82
C VAL A 103 -0.98 3.73 1.90
N VAL A 104 -0.62 4.89 2.42
CA VAL A 104 0.21 5.86 1.70
C VAL A 104 1.59 5.89 2.35
N VAL A 105 2.59 5.45 1.60
CA VAL A 105 3.99 5.58 2.01
C VAL A 105 4.46 6.96 1.59
N LEU A 106 4.68 7.81 2.57
CA LEU A 106 5.18 9.17 2.34
C LEU A 106 6.67 9.15 2.01
N PRO A 107 7.18 10.14 1.29
CA PRO A 107 8.61 10.33 1.11
C PRO A 107 9.31 10.48 2.47
N ALA A 108 10.58 10.11 2.52
CA ALA A 108 11.41 10.30 3.70
C ALA A 108 11.47 11.79 4.10
N PRO A 109 11.70 12.13 5.38
CA PRO A 109 11.66 13.51 5.89
C PRO A 109 12.62 14.48 5.18
N GLU A 110 13.73 13.97 4.66
CA GLU A 110 14.74 14.72 3.90
C GLU A 110 14.36 14.98 2.42
N ALA A 111 13.24 14.41 1.96
CA ALA A 111 12.76 14.63 0.60
C ALA A 111 12.37 16.11 0.37
N PRO A 112 12.42 16.59 -0.89
CA PRO A 112 12.00 17.95 -1.21
C PRO A 112 10.59 18.25 -0.68
N GLY A 113 10.41 19.42 -0.06
CA GLY A 113 9.14 19.79 0.59
C GLY A 113 7.95 19.82 -0.37
N GLU A 114 8.19 20.06 -1.67
CA GLU A 114 7.14 19.96 -2.71
C GLU A 114 6.66 18.54 -2.90
N LEU A 115 7.58 17.58 -2.92
CA LEU A 115 7.26 16.17 -3.03
C LEU A 115 6.41 15.71 -1.83
N LEU A 116 6.83 16.07 -0.62
CA LEU A 116 6.08 15.73 0.59
C LEU A 116 4.67 16.37 0.59
N ARG A 117 4.55 17.64 0.14
CA ARG A 117 3.24 18.29 0.00
C ARG A 117 2.35 17.58 -1.00
N ALA A 118 2.90 17.17 -2.15
CA ALA A 118 2.16 16.43 -3.17
C ALA A 118 1.63 15.09 -2.64
N PHE A 119 2.48 14.32 -1.97
CA PHE A 119 2.04 13.04 -1.36
C PHE A 119 0.98 13.24 -0.27
N ARG A 120 1.08 14.29 0.55
CA ARG A 120 0.05 14.61 1.55
C ARG A 120 -1.28 15.01 0.90
N ALA A 121 -1.25 15.74 -0.23
CA ALA A 121 -2.45 16.07 -0.97
C ALA A 121 -3.12 14.81 -1.57
N VAL A 122 -2.33 13.89 -2.13
CA VAL A 122 -2.79 12.56 -2.58
C VAL A 122 -3.42 11.78 -1.43
N SER A 123 -2.76 11.74 -0.29
CA SER A 123 -3.25 11.04 0.91
C SER A 123 -4.59 11.61 1.40
N ALA A 124 -4.71 12.94 1.45
CA ALA A 124 -5.95 13.60 1.83
C ALA A 124 -7.10 13.31 0.85
N ALA A 125 -6.82 13.32 -0.46
CA ALA A 125 -7.81 13.00 -1.50
C ALA A 125 -8.29 11.54 -1.37
N LEU A 126 -7.39 10.60 -1.11
CA LEU A 126 -7.74 9.21 -0.84
C LEU A 126 -8.60 9.08 0.41
N ALA A 127 -8.22 9.71 1.52
CA ALA A 127 -8.98 9.64 2.77
C ALA A 127 -10.45 10.04 2.61
N VAL A 128 -10.71 11.03 1.75
CA VAL A 128 -12.08 11.49 1.44
C VAL A 128 -12.81 10.51 0.50
N ALA A 129 -12.10 9.87 -0.43
CA ALA A 129 -12.69 9.03 -1.47
C ALA A 129 -12.90 7.58 -1.04
N LEU A 130 -12.28 7.13 0.06
CA LEU A 130 -12.43 5.77 0.56
C LEU A 130 -13.88 5.49 0.98
N PRO A 131 -14.37 4.26 0.77
CA PRO A 131 -15.70 3.87 1.24
C PRO A 131 -15.79 3.91 2.78
N PRO A 132 -17.00 4.10 3.33
CA PRO A 132 -17.21 4.07 4.78
C PRO A 132 -16.68 2.78 5.41
N GLY A 133 -15.93 2.92 6.50
CA GLY A 133 -15.33 1.78 7.22
C GLY A 133 -13.97 1.33 6.69
N ALA A 134 -13.53 1.82 5.53
CA ALA A 134 -12.17 1.58 5.06
C ALA A 134 -11.15 2.31 5.93
N ARG A 135 -9.98 1.68 6.12
CA ARG A 135 -8.87 2.31 6.87
C ARG A 135 -8.01 3.17 5.97
N HIS A 136 -7.64 4.33 6.45
CA HIS A 136 -6.59 5.17 5.86
C HIS A 136 -5.36 5.17 6.78
N ILE A 137 -4.20 4.82 6.23
CA ILE A 137 -2.95 4.67 6.97
C ILE A 137 -1.86 5.44 6.23
N GLU A 138 -1.15 6.32 6.94
CA GLU A 138 0.06 6.98 6.44
C GLU A 138 1.29 6.42 7.14
N HIS A 139 2.38 6.30 6.42
CA HIS A 139 3.67 5.97 6.96
C HIS A 139 4.76 6.87 6.41
N THR A 140 5.54 7.45 7.30
CA THR A 140 6.77 8.16 6.95
C THR A 140 7.93 7.26 7.32
N PRO A 141 8.74 6.79 6.36
CA PRO A 141 9.93 5.99 6.65
C PRO A 141 10.89 6.73 7.59
N ALA A 142 11.57 5.98 8.44
CA ALA A 142 12.50 6.55 9.43
C ALA A 142 13.85 6.94 8.79
N GLY A 143 13.85 7.90 7.87
CA GLY A 143 15.07 8.54 7.32
C GLY A 143 15.99 7.64 6.50
N ALA A 144 16.99 8.26 5.90
CA ALA A 144 18.11 7.85 5.01
C ALA A 144 18.54 6.36 4.82
N ALA A 145 17.66 5.41 4.92
CA ALA A 145 17.87 4.11 4.34
C ALA A 145 17.69 4.25 2.81
N GLY A 146 18.65 3.79 2.03
CA GLY A 146 18.55 3.82 0.57
C GLY A 146 17.25 3.16 0.07
N PRO A 147 16.90 3.31 -1.20
CA PRO A 147 15.59 2.91 -1.76
C PRO A 147 15.22 1.44 -1.53
N ASP A 148 16.18 0.60 -1.18
CA ASP A 148 15.98 -0.82 -0.94
C ASP A 148 16.22 -1.25 0.54
N THR A 149 16.37 -0.29 1.46
CA THR A 149 16.70 -0.61 2.86
C THR A 149 15.51 -0.36 3.78
N THR A 150 15.05 -1.42 4.44
CA THR A 150 13.97 -1.37 5.43
C THR A 150 14.57 -1.39 6.84
N THR A 151 14.32 -0.36 7.64
CA THR A 151 14.83 -0.27 9.02
C THR A 151 14.13 -1.26 9.96
N ALA A 152 14.65 -1.44 11.18
CA ALA A 152 13.99 -2.24 12.20
C ALA A 152 12.63 -1.66 12.60
N GLY A 153 12.52 -0.32 12.67
CA GLY A 153 11.26 0.39 12.92
C GLY A 153 10.24 0.13 11.82
N ASP A 154 10.67 0.22 10.56
CA ASP A 154 9.81 -0.05 9.40
C ASP A 154 9.31 -1.50 9.41
N ARG A 155 10.16 -2.47 9.74
CA ARG A 155 9.74 -3.89 9.86
C ARG A 155 8.71 -4.10 10.97
N SER A 156 8.84 -3.40 12.08
CA SER A 156 7.85 -3.44 13.17
C SER A 156 6.51 -2.85 12.72
N TRP A 157 6.55 -1.71 12.03
CA TRP A 157 5.37 -1.09 11.47
C TRP A 157 4.69 -1.98 10.42
N LEU A 158 5.45 -2.56 9.48
CA LEU A 158 4.92 -3.50 8.47
C LEU A 158 4.12 -4.64 9.13
N ARG A 159 4.66 -5.24 10.18
CA ARG A 159 3.97 -6.28 10.94
C ARG A 159 2.69 -5.75 11.56
N SER A 160 2.74 -4.60 12.22
CA SER A 160 1.58 -4.00 12.89
C SER A 160 0.43 -3.68 11.92
N VAL A 161 0.74 -3.27 10.68
CA VAL A 161 -0.26 -3.01 9.64
C VAL A 161 -0.95 -4.32 9.24
N VAL A 162 -0.17 -5.35 8.91
CA VAL A 162 -0.73 -6.65 8.49
C VAL A 162 -1.58 -7.27 9.61
N ASP A 163 -1.05 -7.30 10.84
CA ASP A 163 -1.76 -7.85 12.01
C ASP A 163 -3.04 -7.04 12.32
N GLY A 164 -2.97 -5.71 12.21
CA GLY A 164 -4.11 -4.82 12.43
C GLY A 164 -5.24 -5.05 11.42
N LEU A 165 -4.90 -5.18 10.14
CA LEU A 165 -5.88 -5.47 9.08
C LEU A 165 -6.48 -6.87 9.25
N ALA A 166 -5.70 -7.86 9.63
CA ALA A 166 -6.20 -9.21 9.90
C ALA A 166 -7.17 -9.25 11.10
N ALA A 167 -6.87 -8.50 12.15
CA ALA A 167 -7.77 -8.37 13.30
C ALA A 167 -9.09 -7.68 12.93
N ASP A 168 -9.06 -6.68 12.04
CA ASP A 168 -10.27 -6.03 11.53
C ASP A 168 -11.10 -6.98 10.68
N ALA A 169 -10.46 -7.75 9.80
CA ALA A 169 -11.13 -8.76 8.98
C ALA A 169 -11.83 -9.82 9.84
N ALA A 170 -11.15 -10.34 10.86
CA ALA A 170 -11.71 -11.31 11.79
C ALA A 170 -12.93 -10.76 12.55
N ARG A 171 -12.87 -9.50 12.98
CA ARG A 171 -14.01 -8.83 13.64
C ARG A 171 -15.20 -8.63 12.70
N ALA A 172 -14.96 -8.32 11.44
CA ALA A 172 -16.03 -8.15 10.44
C ALA A 172 -16.72 -9.48 10.12
N ALA A 173 -15.97 -10.57 10.04
CA ALA A 173 -16.50 -11.91 9.78
C ALA A 173 -17.33 -12.51 10.94
N SER A 174 -17.20 -11.92 12.16
CA SER A 174 -17.90 -12.38 13.37
C SER A 174 -19.25 -11.67 13.63
N ARG A 175 -19.64 -10.77 12.73
CA ARG A 175 -20.93 -10.02 12.79
C ARG A 175 -21.94 -10.54 11.82
#